data_bb0cf177de94be9b0edf890760a66811
#
_entry.id   bb0cf177de94be9b0edf890760a66811
#
_cell.length_a   1.000
_cell.length_b   1.000
_cell.length_c   1.000
_cell.angle_alpha   90.00
_cell.angle_beta   90.00
_cell.angle_gamma   90.00
#
_symmetry.space_group_name_H-M   'P 1'
#
loop_
_entity.id
_entity.type
_entity.pdbx_description
1 polymer ?
#
loop_
_entity_poly.entity_id
_entity_poly.type
_entity_poly.pdbx_seq_one_letter_code
_entity_poly.pdbx_strand_id
1 'polypeptide(L)'
;ELLLFTDADTMHTSSVISLAVSHLLSLDLDALTVIPKMLCLDKITKITLPMISTFLHTRFSALRVNDTSKNTGYFFGSFFIIKKSTYDSVGTHEDVKSELVEDGALGKKVKESNFKMRMVRGEHLVDAIWARDINTLWNALKRLMIPLYL
;
A
#
# COMPACT_ATOMS: atom_id res chain seq x y z
N GLU A 1 -8.51 -8.29 -17.33
CA GLU A 1 -7.51 -7.21 -17.39
C GLU A 1 -7.07 -6.84 -15.96
N LEU A 2 -5.75 -6.63 -15.78
CA LEU A 2 -5.14 -6.21 -14.51
C LEU A 2 -4.52 -4.82 -14.68
N LEU A 3 -4.66 -3.99 -13.68
CA LEU A 3 -3.99 -2.69 -13.58
C LEU A 3 -2.91 -2.77 -12.51
N LEU A 4 -1.71 -2.28 -12.83
CA LEU A 4 -0.60 -2.11 -11.90
C LEU A 4 -0.43 -0.63 -11.63
N PHE A 5 -0.37 -0.27 -10.35
CA PHE A 5 -0.03 1.06 -9.87
C PHE A 5 1.27 1.02 -9.08
N THR A 6 2.11 2.02 -9.30
CA THR A 6 3.41 2.15 -8.63
C THR A 6 3.85 3.60 -8.56
N ASP A 7 4.52 3.98 -7.49
CA ASP A 7 5.14 5.29 -7.36
C ASP A 7 6.33 5.42 -8.32
N ALA A 8 6.60 6.63 -8.78
CA ALA A 8 7.66 6.92 -9.77
C ALA A 8 9.09 6.73 -9.21
N ASP A 9 9.25 6.69 -7.90
CA ASP A 9 10.53 6.56 -7.20
C ASP A 9 10.74 5.20 -6.52
N THR A 10 9.99 4.18 -6.96
CA THR A 10 10.17 2.80 -6.52
C THR A 10 11.04 2.00 -7.48
N MET A 11 11.77 1.05 -6.93
CA MET A 11 12.59 0.11 -7.71
C MET A 11 12.05 -1.30 -7.56
N HIS A 12 11.92 -1.98 -8.68
CA HIS A 12 11.34 -3.31 -8.75
C HIS A 12 12.36 -4.33 -9.28
N THR A 13 12.36 -5.54 -8.72
CA THR A 13 13.06 -6.66 -9.34
C THR A 13 12.34 -7.11 -10.61
N SER A 14 13.05 -7.73 -11.53
CA SER A 14 12.48 -8.21 -12.81
C SER A 14 11.36 -9.25 -12.63
N SER A 15 11.31 -9.93 -11.49
CA SER A 15 10.34 -10.99 -11.21
C SER A 15 9.09 -10.53 -10.46
N VAL A 16 9.04 -9.30 -9.90
CA VAL A 16 7.96 -8.88 -9.00
C VAL A 16 6.59 -8.95 -9.67
N ILE A 17 6.47 -8.49 -10.93
CA ILE A 17 5.19 -8.47 -11.64
C ILE A 17 4.67 -9.88 -11.88
N SER A 18 5.53 -10.78 -12.37
CA SER A 18 5.14 -12.18 -12.62
C SER A 18 4.75 -12.91 -11.35
N LEU A 19 5.49 -12.70 -10.25
CA LEU A 19 5.17 -13.28 -8.94
C LEU A 19 3.85 -12.73 -8.38
N ALA A 20 3.63 -11.43 -8.45
CA ALA A 20 2.41 -10.79 -7.95
C ALA A 20 1.18 -11.23 -8.75
N VAL A 21 1.28 -11.30 -10.09
CA VAL A 21 0.20 -11.80 -10.95
C VAL A 21 -0.09 -13.28 -10.67
N SER A 22 0.95 -14.12 -10.59
CA SER A 22 0.80 -15.53 -10.27
C SER A 22 0.10 -15.73 -8.91
N HIS A 23 0.49 -14.96 -7.90
CA HIS A 23 -0.11 -15.02 -6.57
C HIS A 23 -1.56 -14.56 -6.56
N LEU A 24 -1.87 -13.47 -7.27
CA LEU A 24 -3.24 -12.96 -7.41
C LEU A 24 -4.16 -13.98 -8.09
N LEU A 25 -3.69 -14.61 -9.17
CA LEU A 25 -4.46 -15.61 -9.91
C LEU A 25 -4.63 -16.92 -9.12
N SER A 26 -3.57 -17.41 -8.49
CA SER A 26 -3.61 -18.68 -7.73
C SER A 26 -4.56 -18.66 -6.54
N LEU A 27 -4.80 -17.50 -5.95
CA LEU A 27 -5.70 -17.31 -4.81
C LEU A 27 -7.04 -16.67 -5.20
N ASP A 28 -7.29 -16.50 -6.50
CA ASP A 28 -8.48 -15.83 -7.02
C ASP A 28 -8.76 -14.51 -6.29
N LEU A 29 -7.75 -13.64 -6.22
CA LEU A 29 -7.86 -12.33 -5.60
C LEU A 29 -8.37 -11.29 -6.59
N ASP A 30 -9.00 -10.24 -6.08
CA ASP A 30 -9.40 -9.07 -6.86
C ASP A 30 -8.36 -7.97 -6.81
N ALA A 31 -7.57 -7.91 -5.73
CA ALA A 31 -6.48 -6.97 -5.57
C ALA A 31 -5.36 -7.53 -4.68
N LEU A 32 -4.13 -7.06 -4.93
CA LEU A 32 -2.94 -7.43 -4.16
C LEU A 32 -2.05 -6.20 -4.00
N THR A 33 -1.56 -5.95 -2.80
CA THR A 33 -0.56 -4.92 -2.51
C THR A 33 0.69 -5.53 -1.88
N VAL A 34 1.83 -4.91 -2.14
CA VAL A 34 3.13 -5.39 -1.66
C VAL A 34 3.71 -4.40 -0.66
N ILE A 35 4.11 -4.89 0.52
CA ILE A 35 4.87 -4.10 1.50
C ILE A 35 6.31 -4.00 0.99
N PRO A 36 6.79 -2.78 0.64
CA PRO A 36 8.13 -2.62 0.12
C PRO A 36 9.18 -2.61 1.23
N LYS A 37 10.44 -2.74 0.86
CA LYS A 37 11.56 -2.35 1.70
C LYS A 37 11.70 -0.83 1.68
N MET A 38 11.59 -0.21 2.84
CA MET A 38 11.78 1.22 2.99
C MET A 38 13.26 1.56 3.06
N LEU A 39 13.77 2.27 2.05
CA LEU A 39 15.15 2.76 2.02
C LEU A 39 15.27 4.04 2.83
N CYS A 40 16.27 4.10 3.71
CA CYS A 40 16.61 5.27 4.51
C CYS A 40 17.91 5.87 3.99
N LEU A 41 17.86 7.10 3.50
CA LEU A 41 19.01 7.76 2.88
C LEU A 41 19.89 8.50 3.91
N ASP A 42 19.37 8.82 5.08
CA ASP A 42 20.10 9.51 6.15
C ASP A 42 19.99 8.79 7.50
N LYS A 43 20.84 9.18 8.46
CA LYS A 43 20.92 8.53 9.78
C LYS A 43 19.66 8.74 10.63
N ILE A 44 19.00 9.89 10.49
CA ILE A 44 17.83 10.23 11.31
C ILE A 44 16.63 9.42 10.83
N THR A 45 16.37 9.37 9.53
CA THR A 45 15.30 8.53 8.96
C THR A 45 15.54 7.05 9.25
N LYS A 46 16.79 6.60 9.27
CA LYS A 46 17.14 5.21 9.63
C LYS A 46 16.75 4.83 11.05
N ILE A 47 16.76 5.78 11.99
CA ILE A 47 16.35 5.57 13.40
C ILE A 47 14.83 5.75 13.55
N THR A 48 14.26 6.76 12.93
CA THR A 48 12.84 7.13 13.13
C THR A 48 11.87 6.29 12.33
N LEU A 49 12.25 5.88 11.10
CA LEU A 49 11.37 5.13 10.22
C LEU A 49 10.88 3.79 10.79
N PRO A 50 11.69 2.97 11.48
CA PRO A 50 11.20 1.75 12.13
C PRO A 50 10.12 2.01 13.18
N MET A 51 10.21 3.11 13.94
CA MET A 51 9.20 3.48 14.95
C MET A 51 7.86 3.80 14.26
N ILE A 52 7.91 4.58 13.18
CA ILE A 52 6.74 4.95 12.39
C ILE A 52 6.16 3.74 11.68
N SER A 53 7.01 2.91 11.10
CA SER A 53 6.62 1.65 10.45
C SER A 53 5.88 0.74 11.43
N THR A 54 6.33 0.65 12.68
CA THR A 54 5.63 -0.11 13.73
C THR A 54 4.20 0.41 13.94
N PHE A 55 4.03 1.72 14.01
CA PHE A 55 2.69 2.32 14.15
C PHE A 55 1.78 2.01 12.95
N LEU A 56 2.29 2.15 11.73
CA LEU A 56 1.54 1.83 10.51
C LEU A 56 1.17 0.34 10.46
N HIS A 57 2.11 -0.54 10.82
CA HIS A 57 1.87 -1.98 10.83
C HIS A 57 0.88 -2.43 11.90
N THR A 58 0.75 -1.73 13.03
CA THR A 58 -0.30 -2.04 14.01
C THR A 58 -1.69 -1.70 13.49
N ARG A 59 -1.82 -0.65 12.69
CA ARG A 59 -3.11 -0.19 12.15
C ARG A 59 -3.49 -0.92 10.86
N PHE A 60 -2.55 -1.06 9.93
CA PHE A 60 -2.74 -1.62 8.59
C PHE A 60 -1.86 -2.86 8.36
N SER A 61 -1.81 -3.75 9.35
CA SER A 61 -1.00 -4.97 9.22
C SER A 61 -1.56 -5.92 8.16
N ALA A 62 -0.67 -6.68 7.53
CA ALA A 62 -1.06 -7.75 6.62
C ALA A 62 -2.05 -8.73 7.29
N LEU A 63 -1.92 -8.97 8.59
CA LEU A 63 -2.85 -9.82 9.35
C LEU A 63 -4.28 -9.25 9.35
N ARG A 64 -4.43 -7.93 9.49
CA ARG A 64 -5.76 -7.29 9.48
C ARG A 64 -6.34 -7.15 8.07
N VAL A 65 -5.51 -6.77 7.11
CA VAL A 65 -5.93 -6.64 5.70
C VAL A 65 -6.30 -7.99 5.12
N ASN A 66 -5.57 -9.05 5.47
CA ASN A 66 -5.83 -10.40 4.97
C ASN A 66 -6.95 -11.14 5.71
N ASP A 67 -7.42 -10.60 6.83
CA ASP A 67 -8.57 -11.15 7.56
C ASP A 67 -9.87 -10.77 6.82
N THR A 68 -10.57 -11.77 6.33
CA THR A 68 -11.82 -11.60 5.58
C THR A 68 -12.99 -11.12 6.45
N SER A 69 -12.89 -11.26 7.77
CA SER A 69 -13.90 -10.77 8.72
C SER A 69 -13.81 -9.27 9.00
N LYS A 70 -12.74 -8.60 8.52
CA LYS A 70 -12.46 -7.19 8.77
C LYS A 70 -12.53 -6.35 7.51
N ASN A 71 -13.10 -5.17 7.62
CA ASN A 71 -13.16 -4.19 6.55
C ASN A 71 -11.88 -3.32 6.45
N THR A 72 -10.77 -3.79 7.05
CA THR A 72 -9.49 -3.09 6.96
C THR A 72 -8.87 -3.35 5.60
N GLY A 73 -8.82 -2.34 4.74
CA GLY A 73 -8.12 -2.35 3.46
C GLY A 73 -7.08 -1.25 3.42
N TYR A 74 -5.96 -1.50 2.77
CA TYR A 74 -4.89 -0.52 2.56
C TYR A 74 -4.01 -0.94 1.38
N PHE A 75 -3.76 -0.04 0.43
CA PHE A 75 -2.74 -0.22 -0.59
C PHE A 75 -1.48 0.54 -0.22
N PHE A 76 -0.34 -0.04 -0.53
CA PHE A 76 0.93 0.68 -0.63
C PHE A 76 1.07 1.21 -2.06
N GLY A 77 1.11 2.53 -2.25
CA GLY A 77 1.27 3.18 -3.55
C GLY A 77 2.53 2.74 -4.30
N SER A 78 3.54 2.29 -3.57
CA SER A 78 4.76 1.74 -4.13
C SER A 78 4.54 0.51 -5.02
N PHE A 79 3.52 -0.31 -4.76
CA PHE A 79 3.14 -1.43 -5.61
C PHE A 79 1.78 -2.02 -5.22
N PHE A 80 0.80 -1.94 -6.10
CA PHE A 80 -0.40 -2.76 -6.01
C PHE A 80 -0.96 -3.13 -7.39
N ILE A 81 -1.59 -4.30 -7.46
CA ILE A 81 -2.29 -4.80 -8.66
C ILE A 81 -3.75 -5.00 -8.31
N ILE A 82 -4.64 -4.63 -9.21
CA ILE A 82 -6.09 -4.76 -9.06
C ILE A 82 -6.73 -5.19 -10.39
N LYS A 83 -7.78 -6.02 -10.33
CA LYS A 83 -8.61 -6.30 -11.50
C LYS A 83 -9.29 -5.02 -11.96
N LYS A 84 -9.25 -4.74 -13.27
CA LYS A 84 -9.88 -3.53 -13.83
C LYS A 84 -11.37 -3.43 -13.46
N SER A 85 -12.10 -4.54 -13.50
CA SER A 85 -13.51 -4.58 -13.09
C SER A 85 -13.73 -4.15 -11.64
N THR A 86 -12.85 -4.59 -10.74
CA THR A 86 -12.89 -4.20 -9.31
C THR A 86 -12.58 -2.72 -9.16
N TYR A 87 -11.54 -2.22 -9.86
CA TYR A 87 -11.15 -0.81 -9.84
C TYR A 87 -12.28 0.11 -10.31
N ASP A 88 -12.94 -0.24 -11.43
CA ASP A 88 -14.08 0.49 -11.96
C ASP A 88 -15.29 0.46 -10.98
N SER A 89 -15.53 -0.69 -10.35
CA SER A 89 -16.65 -0.89 -9.41
C SER A 89 -16.52 -0.10 -8.12
N VAL A 90 -15.30 0.17 -7.65
CA VAL A 90 -15.05 0.95 -6.41
C VAL A 90 -14.92 2.45 -6.65
N GLY A 91 -15.13 2.91 -7.89
CA GLY A 91 -15.16 4.32 -8.26
C GLY A 91 -13.81 4.92 -8.64
N THR A 92 -12.80 4.08 -8.84
CA THR A 92 -11.46 4.48 -9.29
C THR A 92 -10.74 5.46 -8.32
N HIS A 93 -9.66 6.10 -8.74
CA HIS A 93 -9.03 7.20 -8.00
C HIS A 93 -9.90 8.47 -7.97
N GLU A 94 -10.87 8.59 -8.86
CA GLU A 94 -11.76 9.76 -8.90
C GLU A 94 -12.56 9.91 -7.60
N ASP A 95 -13.02 8.79 -7.04
CA ASP A 95 -13.80 8.77 -5.81
C ASP A 95 -12.98 9.00 -4.53
N VAL A 96 -11.66 8.94 -4.63
CA VAL A 96 -10.74 9.13 -3.49
C VAL A 96 -9.80 10.33 -3.69
N LYS A 97 -9.99 11.12 -4.73
CA LYS A 97 -9.12 12.26 -5.09
C LYS A 97 -9.00 13.34 -4.02
N SER A 98 -9.97 13.44 -3.10
CA SER A 98 -9.96 14.38 -1.98
C SER A 98 -9.30 13.80 -0.71
N GLU A 99 -8.97 12.51 -0.72
CA GLU A 99 -8.34 11.86 0.42
C GLU A 99 -6.85 12.22 0.52
N LEU A 100 -6.36 12.42 1.73
CA LEU A 100 -4.94 12.72 1.98
C LEU A 100 -4.01 11.54 1.68
N VAL A 101 -4.55 10.31 1.76
CA VAL A 101 -3.86 9.05 1.48
C VAL A 101 -4.77 8.24 0.57
N GLU A 102 -4.76 8.58 -0.71
CA GLU A 102 -5.65 8.05 -1.74
C GLU A 102 -5.54 6.54 -1.91
N ASP A 103 -4.32 5.99 -1.85
CA ASP A 103 -4.09 4.54 -1.96
C ASP A 103 -4.73 3.79 -0.78
N GLY A 104 -4.56 4.32 0.42
CA GLY A 104 -5.18 3.77 1.63
C GLY A 104 -6.70 3.80 1.56
N ALA A 105 -7.27 4.90 1.07
CA ALA A 105 -8.70 5.07 0.89
C ALA A 105 -9.26 4.11 -0.18
N LEU A 106 -8.55 3.95 -1.29
CA LEU A 106 -8.92 3.02 -2.35
C LEU A 106 -8.90 1.57 -1.84
N GLY A 107 -7.84 1.18 -1.11
CA GLY A 107 -7.75 -0.14 -0.49
C GLY A 107 -8.88 -0.41 0.51
N LYS A 108 -9.28 0.61 1.28
CA LYS A 108 -10.44 0.53 2.18
C LYS A 108 -11.74 0.27 1.41
N LYS A 109 -11.99 1.02 0.33
CA LYS A 109 -13.17 0.81 -0.54
C LYS A 109 -13.24 -0.60 -1.12
N VAL A 110 -12.11 -1.15 -1.57
CA VAL A 110 -12.04 -2.54 -2.07
C VAL A 110 -12.54 -3.52 -1.01
N LYS A 111 -12.09 -3.39 0.24
CA LYS A 111 -12.52 -4.28 1.34
C LYS A 111 -13.96 -4.05 1.75
N GLU A 112 -14.42 -2.81 1.85
CA GLU A 112 -15.80 -2.45 2.18
C GLU A 112 -16.81 -2.95 1.14
N SER A 113 -16.36 -3.06 -0.13
CA SER A 113 -17.13 -3.65 -1.23
C SER A 113 -17.05 -5.19 -1.29
N ASN A 114 -16.48 -5.83 -0.26
CA ASN A 114 -16.35 -7.30 -0.14
C ASN A 114 -15.48 -7.96 -1.22
N PHE A 115 -14.60 -7.23 -1.90
CA PHE A 115 -13.64 -7.81 -2.81
C PHE A 115 -12.48 -8.48 -2.06
N LYS A 116 -11.93 -9.54 -2.65
CA LYS A 116 -10.81 -10.31 -2.10
C LYS A 116 -9.50 -9.56 -2.27
N MET A 117 -9.03 -8.94 -1.22
CA MET A 117 -7.76 -8.22 -1.21
C MET A 117 -6.73 -8.94 -0.35
N ARG A 118 -5.47 -8.92 -0.77
CA ARG A 118 -4.34 -9.41 0.03
C ARG A 118 -3.18 -8.43 0.05
N MET A 119 -2.55 -8.35 1.21
CA MET A 119 -1.31 -7.63 1.44
C MET A 119 -0.19 -8.65 1.70
N VAL A 120 0.89 -8.58 0.94
CA VAL A 120 2.03 -9.50 1.04
C VAL A 120 3.32 -8.75 1.35
N ARG A 121 4.25 -9.43 2.00
CA ARG A 121 5.59 -8.90 2.23
C ARG A 121 6.44 -9.08 0.98
N GLY A 122 7.10 -8.00 0.56
CA GLY A 122 7.93 -8.01 -0.65
C GLY A 122 9.17 -7.15 -0.53
N GLU A 123 9.76 -7.07 0.68
CA GLU A 123 10.93 -6.24 0.98
C GLU A 123 12.19 -6.65 0.20
N HIS A 124 12.16 -7.82 -0.44
CA HIS A 124 13.21 -8.30 -1.34
C HIS A 124 12.87 -8.15 -2.83
N LEU A 125 11.68 -7.62 -3.15
CA LEU A 125 11.17 -7.46 -4.51
C LEU A 125 10.93 -6.00 -4.89
N VAL A 126 10.60 -5.16 -3.90
CA VAL A 126 10.24 -3.75 -4.09
C VAL A 126 11.00 -2.91 -3.08
N ASP A 127 11.80 -1.97 -3.55
CA ASP A 127 12.45 -0.93 -2.76
C ASP A 127 11.71 0.40 -2.97
N ALA A 128 11.42 1.12 -1.88
CA ALA A 128 10.77 2.43 -1.91
C ALA A 128 11.51 3.43 -1.04
N ILE A 129 11.63 4.69 -1.50
CA ILE A 129 12.18 5.80 -0.73
C ILE A 129 11.01 6.60 -0.18
N TRP A 130 10.61 6.32 1.07
CA TRP A 130 9.49 7.05 1.66
C TRP A 130 9.84 8.48 2.04
N ALA A 131 11.06 8.72 2.51
CA ALA A 131 11.54 10.06 2.82
C ALA A 131 13.05 10.18 2.57
N ARG A 132 13.45 11.26 1.92
CA ARG A 132 14.87 11.54 1.63
C ARG A 132 15.58 12.19 2.80
N ASP A 133 14.83 12.89 3.66
CA ASP A 133 15.32 13.62 4.84
C ASP A 133 14.22 13.74 5.90
N ILE A 134 14.60 14.28 7.07
CA ILE A 134 13.69 14.43 8.21
C ILE A 134 12.52 15.39 7.91
N ASN A 135 12.71 16.42 7.10
CA ASN A 135 11.65 17.38 6.76
C ASN A 135 10.58 16.72 5.88
N THR A 136 11.03 15.95 4.88
CA THR A 136 10.15 15.15 4.01
C THR A 136 9.39 14.11 4.84
N LEU A 137 10.09 13.42 5.76
CA LEU A 137 9.48 12.47 6.67
C LEU A 137 8.42 13.13 7.56
N TRP A 138 8.72 14.30 8.14
CA TRP A 138 7.79 15.04 8.99
C TRP A 138 6.52 15.47 8.25
N ASN A 139 6.66 15.91 7.01
CA ASN A 139 5.52 16.26 6.17
C ASN A 139 4.66 15.04 5.78
N ALA A 140 5.30 13.91 5.45
CA ALA A 140 4.61 12.66 5.20
C ALA A 140 3.83 12.18 6.43
N LEU A 141 4.43 12.29 7.62
CA LEU A 141 3.77 11.95 8.89
C LEU A 141 2.56 12.82 9.17
N LYS A 142 2.64 14.13 8.95
CA LYS A 142 1.48 15.03 9.12
C LYS A 142 0.32 14.58 8.23
N ARG A 143 0.58 14.23 6.97
CA ARG A 143 -0.44 13.71 6.04
C ARG A 143 -1.09 12.41 6.54
N LEU A 144 -0.31 11.51 7.12
CA LEU A 144 -0.80 10.23 7.65
C LEU A 144 -1.56 10.38 8.96
N MET A 145 -1.13 11.28 9.82
CA MET A 145 -1.65 11.40 11.19
C MET A 145 -2.90 12.29 11.28
N ILE A 146 -2.99 13.35 10.48
CA ILE A 146 -4.14 14.27 10.52
C ILE A 146 -5.49 13.54 10.34
N PRO A 147 -5.68 12.65 9.37
CA PRO A 147 -6.94 11.93 9.20
C PRO A 147 -7.30 10.99 10.34
N LEU A 148 -6.39 10.77 11.30
CA LEU A 148 -6.61 9.90 12.44
C LEU A 148 -7.21 10.63 13.65
N TYR A 149 -7.19 11.96 13.63
CA TYR A 149 -7.68 12.82 14.71
C TYR A 149 -8.93 13.62 14.33
N LEU A 150 -9.39 13.50 13.10
CA LEU A 150 -10.64 14.04 12.56
C LEU A 150 -11.67 12.95 12.38
#